data_70b2dbeac1356421672716e1e190bc56
#
_entry.id   70b2dbeac1356421672716e1e190bc56
#
_cell.length_a   1.000
_cell.length_b   1.000
_cell.length_c   1.000
_cell.angle_alpha   90.00
_cell.angle_beta   90.00
_cell.angle_gamma   90.00
#
_symmetry.space_group_name_H-M   'P 1'
#
loop_
_entity.id
_entity.type
_entity.pdbx_description
1 polymer ?
#
loop_
_entity_poly.entity_id
_entity_poly.type
_entity_poly.pdbx_seq_one_letter_code
_entity_poly.pdbx_strand_id
1 'polypeptide(L)'
;MKNLILTAAVLSLSLISCSQNNEATSTQPKSESNVMKEEPKTTAVSEGASSGNSTDEGLKLIEGADCLSCHKIDAKLVGPSYQDVAAKYTEADIDKLAQKVIEGGKGNWGDIPMTPHPGLDKENAKLMVKYILSLKK
;
A
#
# COMPACT_ATOMS: atom_id res chain seq x y z
N MET A 1 39.04 -7.56 -40.87
CA MET A 1 38.22 -7.39 -42.08
C MET A 1 36.95 -6.75 -41.58
N LYS A 2 36.95 -5.45 -41.56
CA LYS A 2 36.28 -4.53 -42.48
C LYS A 2 34.81 -4.93 -42.71
N ASN A 3 33.85 -4.22 -42.07
CA ASN A 3 32.94 -3.40 -42.85
C ASN A 3 32.25 -2.37 -41.93
N LEU A 4 32.66 -1.16 -42.21
CA LEU A 4 32.10 0.11 -41.81
C LEU A 4 30.93 0.40 -42.73
N ILE A 5 29.70 0.59 -42.25
CA ILE A 5 28.67 1.29 -43.02
C ILE A 5 28.03 2.34 -42.12
N LEU A 6 28.45 3.57 -42.41
CA LEU A 6 27.77 4.81 -42.04
C LEU A 6 26.49 4.91 -42.87
N THR A 7 25.36 5.22 -42.26
CA THR A 7 24.30 6.00 -42.89
C THR A 7 23.72 6.99 -41.90
N ALA A 8 23.89 8.23 -42.25
CA ALA A 8 23.41 9.42 -41.56
C ALA A 8 21.99 9.79 -42.04
N ALA A 9 21.39 10.67 -41.25
CA ALA A 9 20.26 11.58 -41.52
C ALA A 9 18.86 10.95 -41.57
N VAL A 10 17.88 11.49 -40.85
CA VAL A 10 17.18 12.76 -41.16
C VAL A 10 16.42 13.27 -39.91
N LEU A 11 16.61 14.53 -39.65
CA LEU A 11 15.83 15.44 -38.83
C LEU A 11 14.33 15.41 -39.18
N SER A 12 13.45 15.38 -38.19
CA SER A 12 12.11 15.97 -38.33
C SER A 12 11.66 16.58 -36.98
N LEU A 13 11.81 17.89 -36.92
CA LEU A 13 11.13 18.75 -35.94
C LEU A 13 9.62 18.73 -36.22
N SER A 14 8.82 18.51 -35.18
CA SER A 14 7.41 18.89 -35.19
C SER A 14 7.05 19.46 -33.82
N LEU A 15 7.13 20.78 -33.74
CA LEU A 15 6.53 21.60 -32.69
C LEU A 15 5.03 21.73 -32.98
N ILE A 16 4.19 21.24 -32.10
CA ILE A 16 2.79 21.68 -32.05
C ILE A 16 2.54 22.20 -30.65
N SER A 17 2.64 23.54 -30.57
CA SER A 17 2.13 24.38 -29.52
C SER A 17 0.61 24.53 -29.72
N CYS A 18 -0.19 24.16 -28.73
CA CYS A 18 -1.54 24.65 -28.59
C CYS A 18 -1.71 25.22 -27.19
N SER A 19 -1.50 26.53 -27.14
CA SER A 19 -2.01 27.44 -26.12
C SER A 19 -3.49 27.66 -26.38
N GLN A 20 -4.35 27.43 -25.41
CA GLN A 20 -5.68 28.06 -25.36
C GLN A 20 -5.94 28.55 -23.95
N ASN A 21 -5.73 29.86 -23.82
CA ASN A 21 -6.37 30.71 -22.82
C ASN A 21 -7.87 30.79 -23.15
N ASN A 22 -8.71 30.62 -22.16
CA ASN A 22 -10.02 31.24 -22.15
C ASN A 22 -10.25 31.87 -20.77
N GLU A 23 -9.99 33.17 -20.72
CA GLU A 23 -10.68 34.09 -19.82
C GLU A 23 -12.12 34.25 -20.32
N ALA A 24 -13.05 34.29 -19.44
CA ALA A 24 -14.09 35.31 -19.27
C ALA A 24 -15.15 34.80 -18.30
N THR A 25 -15.21 35.51 -17.21
CA THR A 25 -16.30 36.46 -16.82
C THR A 25 -17.45 35.84 -16.03
N SER A 26 -17.36 36.19 -14.72
CA SER A 26 -18.42 36.80 -13.91
C SER A 26 -19.85 36.30 -14.06
N THR A 27 -20.38 35.69 -13.04
CA THR A 27 -21.51 36.28 -12.30
C THR A 27 -21.73 35.51 -10.98
N GLN A 28 -21.61 36.26 -9.89
CA GLN A 28 -22.09 35.89 -8.57
C GLN A 28 -23.58 36.26 -8.46
N PRO A 29 -24.40 35.48 -7.80
CA PRO A 29 -25.32 36.06 -6.85
C PRO A 29 -25.07 35.56 -5.44
N LYS A 30 -24.87 36.51 -4.60
CA LYS A 30 -24.96 36.57 -3.17
C LYS A 30 -26.30 36.03 -2.70
N SER A 31 -26.30 35.06 -1.79
CA SER A 31 -27.41 34.86 -0.87
C SER A 31 -26.86 34.41 0.48
N GLU A 32 -27.35 35.08 1.45
CA GLU A 32 -26.97 35.18 2.84
C GLU A 32 -27.21 33.93 3.67
N SER A 33 -26.40 33.83 4.72
CA SER A 33 -26.73 33.40 6.08
C SER A 33 -27.28 31.97 6.28
N ASN A 34 -26.45 31.10 6.86
CA ASN A 34 -26.74 30.64 8.21
C ASN A 34 -25.47 30.12 8.88
N VAL A 35 -25.02 30.84 9.87
CA VAL A 35 -24.10 30.45 10.90
C VAL A 35 -24.73 29.30 11.67
N MET A 36 -24.16 28.11 11.52
CA MET A 36 -24.27 27.07 12.54
C MET A 36 -22.88 26.50 12.76
N LYS A 37 -22.27 27.03 13.81
CA LYS A 37 -21.04 26.57 14.43
C LYS A 37 -21.32 25.19 15.02
N GLU A 38 -20.91 24.16 14.33
CA GLU A 38 -20.78 22.83 14.91
C GLU A 38 -19.30 22.48 14.95
N GLU A 39 -18.77 22.49 16.16
CA GLU A 39 -17.48 21.92 16.51
C GLU A 39 -17.40 20.48 15.98
N PRO A 40 -16.28 20.04 15.41
CA PRO A 40 -16.08 18.63 15.19
C PRO A 40 -15.93 17.95 16.55
N LYS A 41 -17.02 17.34 16.99
CA LYS A 41 -17.04 16.41 18.11
C LYS A 41 -16.03 15.32 17.80
N THR A 42 -14.90 15.37 18.45
CA THR A 42 -13.95 14.30 18.55
C THR A 42 -14.71 13.07 19.06
N THR A 43 -15.14 12.23 18.14
CA THR A 43 -15.67 10.93 18.50
C THR A 43 -14.44 10.12 18.89
N ALA A 44 -14.19 10.08 20.20
CA ALA A 44 -13.38 9.05 20.80
C ALA A 44 -13.93 7.73 20.27
N VAL A 45 -13.14 7.03 19.48
CA VAL A 45 -13.44 5.66 19.07
C VAL A 45 -13.39 4.86 20.35
N SER A 46 -14.58 4.57 20.86
CA SER A 46 -14.82 3.65 21.96
C SER A 46 -14.02 2.37 21.65
N GLU A 47 -13.14 2.02 22.58
CA GLU A 47 -12.64 0.67 22.74
C GLU A 47 -13.83 -0.26 22.97
N GLY A 48 -14.49 -0.62 21.89
CA GLY A 48 -15.39 -1.75 21.86
C GLY A 48 -14.51 -2.99 21.75
N ALA A 49 -14.24 -3.64 22.86
CA ALA A 49 -13.77 -5.01 22.93
C ALA A 49 -14.81 -5.90 22.22
N SER A 50 -14.74 -5.93 20.88
CA SER A 50 -15.35 -6.97 20.08
C SER A 50 -14.46 -8.19 20.26
N SER A 51 -15.00 -9.21 20.91
CA SER A 51 -14.45 -10.58 20.94
C SER A 51 -14.52 -11.21 19.55
N GLY A 52 -14.01 -10.50 18.55
CA GLY A 52 -13.64 -11.01 17.25
C GLY A 52 -12.29 -11.70 17.42
N ASN A 53 -12.21 -12.95 16.96
CA ASN A 53 -10.95 -13.68 16.94
C ASN A 53 -9.88 -12.79 16.27
N SER A 54 -8.76 -12.55 16.96
CA SER A 54 -7.66 -11.68 16.44
C SER A 54 -7.16 -12.10 15.06
N THR A 55 -7.41 -13.35 14.69
CA THR A 55 -7.14 -13.94 13.38
C THR A 55 -8.04 -13.36 12.29
N ASP A 56 -9.35 -13.17 12.58
CA ASP A 56 -10.30 -12.62 11.59
C ASP A 56 -10.03 -11.13 11.35
N GLU A 57 -9.61 -10.42 12.40
CA GLU A 57 -9.21 -9.01 12.28
C GLU A 57 -7.93 -8.86 11.45
N GLY A 58 -6.93 -9.70 11.69
CA GLY A 58 -5.70 -9.74 10.88
C GLY A 58 -5.97 -10.00 9.41
N LEU A 59 -6.90 -10.92 9.08
CA LEU A 59 -7.31 -11.18 7.69
C LEU A 59 -7.95 -9.94 7.06
N LYS A 60 -8.90 -9.30 7.74
CA LYS A 60 -9.56 -8.08 7.23
C LYS A 60 -8.57 -6.96 6.95
N LEU A 61 -7.56 -6.79 7.81
CA LEU A 61 -6.50 -5.80 7.60
C LEU A 61 -5.65 -6.12 6.36
N ILE A 62 -5.34 -7.40 6.12
CA ILE A 62 -4.62 -7.86 4.93
C ILE A 62 -5.44 -7.63 3.65
N GLU A 63 -6.74 -7.93 3.68
CA GLU A 63 -7.66 -7.73 2.56
C GLU A 63 -7.90 -6.24 2.26
N GLY A 64 -7.88 -5.40 3.30
CA GLY A 64 -8.00 -3.94 3.18
C GLY A 64 -6.74 -3.23 2.71
N ALA A 65 -5.60 -3.91 2.69
CA ALA A 65 -4.34 -3.43 2.17
C ALA A 65 -3.99 -4.11 0.84
N ASP A 66 -2.96 -3.66 0.16
CA ASP A 66 -2.54 -4.22 -1.13
C ASP A 66 -1.68 -5.50 -1.03
N CYS A 67 -1.60 -6.11 0.13
CA CYS A 67 -0.76 -7.27 0.43
C CYS A 67 -0.96 -8.43 -0.57
N LEU A 68 -2.21 -8.70 -0.94
CA LEU A 68 -2.56 -9.83 -1.81
C LEU A 68 -2.17 -9.61 -3.28
N SER A 69 -1.73 -8.41 -3.66
CA SER A 69 -1.15 -8.15 -4.97
C SER A 69 0.20 -8.86 -5.16
N CYS A 70 0.94 -9.07 -4.06
CA CYS A 70 2.27 -9.68 -4.06
C CYS A 70 2.35 -11.01 -3.30
N HIS A 71 1.42 -11.30 -2.41
CA HIS A 71 1.37 -12.52 -1.60
C HIS A 71 0.11 -13.34 -1.87
N LYS A 72 0.19 -14.65 -1.70
CA LYS A 72 -0.94 -15.57 -1.63
C LYS A 72 -0.85 -16.39 -0.35
N ILE A 73 -1.95 -17.02 0.02
CA ILE A 73 -2.00 -17.85 1.22
C ILE A 73 -1.10 -19.08 1.07
N ASP A 74 -1.22 -19.81 -0.03
CA ASP A 74 -0.68 -21.14 -0.24
C ASP A 74 0.33 -21.26 -1.40
N ALA A 75 0.56 -20.19 -2.13
CA ALA A 75 1.44 -20.19 -3.30
C ALA A 75 2.34 -18.96 -3.34
N LYS A 76 3.57 -19.15 -3.79
CA LYS A 76 4.48 -18.02 -4.08
C LYS A 76 3.96 -17.22 -5.28
N LEU A 77 3.96 -15.90 -5.15
CA LEU A 77 3.68 -14.95 -6.23
C LEU A 77 4.93 -14.09 -6.45
N VAL A 78 4.90 -12.82 -6.13
CA VAL A 78 6.07 -11.94 -6.08
C VAL A 78 6.83 -12.20 -4.78
N GLY A 79 6.11 -12.16 -3.65
CA GLY A 79 6.60 -12.51 -2.33
C GLY A 79 6.37 -13.99 -2.00
N PRO A 80 6.84 -14.45 -0.82
CA PRO A 80 6.57 -15.79 -0.31
C PRO A 80 5.08 -16.00 -0.06
N SER A 81 4.62 -17.27 -0.06
CA SER A 81 3.30 -17.57 0.45
C SER A 81 3.22 -17.31 1.96
N TYR A 82 2.02 -17.03 2.47
CA TYR A 82 1.83 -16.87 3.91
C TYR A 82 2.11 -18.17 4.67
N GLN A 83 1.83 -19.32 4.07
CA GLN A 83 2.17 -20.63 4.65
C GLN A 83 3.68 -20.85 4.74
N ASP A 84 4.46 -20.40 3.75
CA ASP A 84 5.93 -20.47 3.83
C ASP A 84 6.45 -19.58 4.95
N VAL A 85 5.85 -18.39 5.13
CA VAL A 85 6.19 -17.50 6.24
C VAL A 85 5.85 -18.17 7.58
N ALA A 86 4.66 -18.73 7.71
CA ALA A 86 4.23 -19.45 8.92
C ALA A 86 5.11 -20.66 9.23
N ALA A 87 5.58 -21.37 8.22
CA ALA A 87 6.49 -22.51 8.40
C ALA A 87 7.87 -22.07 8.93
N LYS A 88 8.35 -20.89 8.50
CA LYS A 88 9.69 -20.39 8.81
C LYS A 88 9.79 -19.66 10.15
N TYR A 89 8.71 -18.99 10.59
CA TYR A 89 8.70 -18.12 11.75
C TYR A 89 7.75 -18.60 12.83
N THR A 90 7.85 -18.00 14.00
CA THR A 90 7.06 -18.32 15.19
C THR A 90 6.46 -17.06 15.80
N GLU A 91 5.62 -17.20 16.82
CA GLU A 91 5.05 -16.06 17.56
C GLU A 91 6.11 -15.13 18.18
N ALA A 92 7.30 -15.67 18.50
CA ALA A 92 8.41 -14.85 18.99
C ALA A 92 8.93 -13.84 17.94
N ASP A 93 8.63 -14.06 16.67
CA ASP A 93 9.04 -13.20 15.56
C ASP A 93 8.00 -12.09 15.22
N ILE A 94 6.85 -12.04 15.90
CA ILE A 94 5.74 -11.13 15.55
C ILE A 94 6.21 -9.68 15.44
N ASP A 95 6.91 -9.17 16.44
CA ASP A 95 7.39 -7.79 16.44
C ASP A 95 8.35 -7.48 15.29
N LYS A 96 9.26 -8.43 15.01
CA LYS A 96 10.21 -8.33 13.90
C LYS A 96 9.53 -8.36 12.55
N LEU A 97 8.54 -9.24 12.39
CA LEU A 97 7.78 -9.36 11.14
C LEU A 97 6.87 -8.15 10.93
N ALA A 98 6.22 -7.64 11.98
CA ALA A 98 5.43 -6.41 11.92
C ALA A 98 6.30 -5.22 11.48
N GLN A 99 7.49 -5.08 12.06
CA GLN A 99 8.44 -4.06 11.65
C GLN A 99 8.85 -4.24 10.17
N LYS A 100 9.05 -5.49 9.72
CA LYS A 100 9.35 -5.80 8.32
C LYS A 100 8.22 -5.40 7.37
N VAL A 101 6.97 -5.55 7.77
CA VAL A 101 5.82 -5.08 6.97
C VAL A 101 5.85 -3.56 6.81
N ILE A 102 6.13 -2.83 7.89
CA ILE A 102 6.17 -1.36 7.88
C ILE A 102 7.37 -0.83 7.07
N GLU A 103 8.56 -1.39 7.29
CA GLU A 103 9.81 -0.91 6.69
C GLU A 103 10.12 -1.51 5.31
N GLY A 104 9.47 -2.62 4.97
CA GLY A 104 9.78 -3.34 3.74
C GLY A 104 11.17 -3.96 3.72
N GLY A 105 11.76 -4.05 2.51
CA GLY A 105 13.14 -4.51 2.30
C GLY A 105 13.25 -5.94 1.76
N LYS A 106 14.48 -6.42 1.57
CA LYS A 106 14.82 -7.66 0.88
C LYS A 106 15.74 -8.58 1.68
N GLY A 107 16.07 -9.72 1.13
CA GLY A 107 17.11 -10.62 1.59
C GLY A 107 16.62 -11.90 2.27
N ASN A 108 15.53 -11.86 3.05
CA ASN A 108 15.03 -13.05 3.74
C ASN A 108 14.41 -14.10 2.79
N TRP A 109 13.89 -13.65 1.65
CA TRP A 109 13.16 -14.43 0.65
C TRP A 109 13.67 -14.22 -0.78
N GLY A 110 14.87 -13.67 -0.93
CA GLY A 110 15.52 -13.36 -2.21
C GLY A 110 15.74 -11.87 -2.41
N ASP A 111 16.01 -11.51 -3.67
CA ASP A 111 16.45 -10.15 -4.02
C ASP A 111 15.30 -9.18 -4.31
N ILE A 112 14.09 -9.69 -4.53
CA ILE A 112 12.90 -8.85 -4.77
C ILE A 112 12.53 -8.15 -3.46
N PRO A 113 12.53 -6.81 -3.43
CA PRO A 113 12.20 -6.08 -2.22
C PRO A 113 10.69 -6.08 -1.98
N MET A 114 10.29 -6.24 -0.73
CA MET A 114 8.94 -5.92 -0.28
C MET A 114 8.80 -4.40 -0.13
N THR A 115 7.72 -3.84 -0.66
CA THR A 115 7.41 -2.41 -0.53
C THR A 115 7.13 -2.05 0.93
N PRO A 116 7.64 -0.92 1.44
CA PRO A 116 7.31 -0.45 2.78
C PRO A 116 5.89 0.08 2.88
N HIS A 117 5.29 -0.04 4.08
CA HIS A 117 3.96 0.47 4.41
C HIS A 117 4.05 1.44 5.60
N PRO A 118 4.66 2.64 5.43
CA PRO A 118 5.00 3.53 6.55
C PRO A 118 3.79 4.11 7.28
N GLY A 119 2.60 4.06 6.67
CA GLY A 119 1.34 4.50 7.28
C GLY A 119 0.61 3.41 8.06
N LEU A 120 1.13 2.18 8.07
CA LEU A 120 0.49 1.08 8.79
C LEU A 120 0.85 1.15 10.28
N ASP A 121 -0.19 1.15 11.12
CA ASP A 121 -0.04 1.06 12.56
C ASP A 121 0.64 -0.26 12.99
N LYS A 122 1.49 -0.19 14.01
CA LYS A 122 2.29 -1.34 14.44
C LYS A 122 1.44 -2.47 15.02
N GLU A 123 0.40 -2.15 15.77
CA GLU A 123 -0.49 -3.17 16.34
C GLU A 123 -1.32 -3.84 15.24
N ASN A 124 -1.78 -3.07 14.26
CA ASN A 124 -2.42 -3.62 13.07
C ASN A 124 -1.47 -4.55 12.29
N ALA A 125 -0.21 -4.16 12.11
CA ALA A 125 0.80 -5.02 11.50
C ALA A 125 1.01 -6.32 12.28
N LYS A 126 0.98 -6.27 13.62
CA LYS A 126 1.06 -7.46 14.47
C LYS A 126 -0.17 -8.38 14.32
N LEU A 127 -1.36 -7.82 14.20
CA LEU A 127 -2.58 -8.61 13.94
C LEU A 127 -2.49 -9.33 12.59
N MET A 128 -2.02 -8.63 11.55
CA MET A 128 -1.77 -9.25 10.24
C MET A 128 -0.78 -10.41 10.35
N VAL A 129 0.33 -10.22 11.06
CA VAL A 129 1.36 -11.25 11.26
C VAL A 129 0.81 -12.42 12.06
N LYS A 130 0.01 -12.21 13.11
CA LYS A 130 -0.64 -13.29 13.87
C LYS A 130 -1.53 -14.14 12.98
N TYR A 131 -2.34 -13.51 12.11
CA TYR A 131 -3.11 -14.24 11.11
C TYR A 131 -2.20 -15.09 10.21
N ILE A 132 -1.14 -14.48 9.64
CA ILE A 132 -0.20 -15.20 8.76
C ILE A 132 0.40 -16.41 9.47
N LEU A 133 0.87 -16.27 10.71
CA LEU A 133 1.48 -17.36 11.48
C LEU A 133 0.48 -18.45 11.86
N SER A 134 -0.82 -18.14 11.98
CA SER A 134 -1.87 -19.11 12.22
C SER A 134 -2.11 -20.06 11.05
N LEU A 135 -1.62 -19.73 9.85
CA LEU A 135 -1.75 -20.56 8.63
C LEU A 135 -0.73 -21.72 8.55
N LYS A 136 0.04 -21.94 9.61
CA LYS A 136 0.99 -23.04 9.71
C LYS A 136 0.26 -24.38 9.59
N LYS A 137 0.73 -25.18 8.65
CA LYS A 137 0.28 -26.58 8.45
C LYS A 137 1.07 -27.55 9.29
#